data_0b93e501ddc3c37aaae6b627943acdff
#
_entry.id   0b93e501ddc3c37aaae6b627943acdff
#
_cell.length_a   1.000
_cell.length_b   1.000
_cell.length_c   1.000
_cell.angle_alpha   90.00
_cell.angle_beta   90.00
_cell.angle_gamma   90.00
#
_symmetry.space_group_name_H-M   'P 1'
#
loop_
_entity.id
_entity.type
_entity.pdbx_description
1 polymer ?
#
loop_
_entity_poly.entity_id
_entity_poly.type
_entity_poly.pdbx_seq_one_letter_code
_entity_poly.pdbx_strand_id
1 'polypeptide(L)'
;MLNALVVEPVETYWKMQLGRPGIVLYRRTIRGLIAAPWMLGLLSLLWLSLSCFLTAKLFQIRNPWFVVLTGGILAANLSAVAMTATFLYEMDADCFALLLGVAAMLLWDRGRWPGALIGALFVAACMGTYQSMVSIPITLAMLLSIAALLRGEAFHTVFRKGLRALAMLALGAILYWLAIRLMCSWKGINLALDSYNNVSQTAELSLFERILHTYRTWVWAFWNPAGAHIEKPVLVINILLPLFALIPLLRWLCSREAGSAEKLLLAVLLLLLPLGMNTAQLAFSMNVHELMKYAFWLFYLLCLLPGFLVPPETRSLLPRAAAVILVMVLLGANIQTANVVYTRKNLEQNATLSLMTRVLSRLDEKPDYHTGETVLVLVGISDELQKKMPGFENTYDIIGCEESSPIEKAQASYNYNSYAAYFRYILNCPAVMADSGTWNRMQRDPRVQAMPSFPEDGCMQMVDDVFVIKMGAKDTPVGGFAG
;
A
#
# COMPACT_ATOMS: atom_id res chain seq x y z
N MET A 1 -6.53 6.33 -11.83
CA MET A 1 -5.93 7.61 -11.38
C MET A 1 -6.87 8.80 -11.59
N LEU A 2 -7.47 8.96 -12.74
CA LEU A 2 -8.27 10.16 -13.10
C LEU A 2 -9.61 10.28 -12.39
N ASN A 3 -10.31 9.17 -12.12
CA ASN A 3 -11.54 9.16 -11.32
C ASN A 3 -11.33 9.67 -9.88
N ALA A 4 -10.10 9.90 -9.49
CA ALA A 4 -9.73 10.28 -8.14
C ALA A 4 -9.27 11.73 -7.99
N LEU A 5 -9.11 12.46 -9.08
CA LEU A 5 -8.95 13.93 -9.01
C LEU A 5 -10.23 14.59 -8.51
N VAL A 6 -11.37 14.00 -8.85
CA VAL A 6 -12.68 14.38 -8.30
C VAL A 6 -13.27 13.12 -7.64
N VAL A 7 -13.44 13.13 -6.33
CA VAL A 7 -14.00 11.98 -5.60
C VAL A 7 -15.50 11.92 -5.85
N GLU A 8 -15.91 11.02 -6.70
CA GLU A 8 -17.32 10.78 -7.02
C GLU A 8 -18.04 10.03 -5.88
N PRO A 9 -19.39 10.14 -5.79
CA PRO A 9 -20.16 9.39 -4.79
C PRO A 9 -19.92 7.88 -4.85
N VAL A 10 -19.76 7.29 -6.03
CA VAL A 10 -19.47 5.86 -6.26
C VAL A 10 -18.17 5.45 -5.58
N GLU A 11 -17.11 6.24 -5.71
CA GLU A 11 -15.83 6.00 -5.05
C GLU A 11 -15.95 6.07 -3.52
N THR A 12 -16.74 7.03 -3.01
CA THR A 12 -17.02 7.13 -1.58
C THR A 12 -17.76 5.90 -1.07
N TYR A 13 -18.77 5.44 -1.81
CA TYR A 13 -19.53 4.23 -1.48
C TYR A 13 -18.64 2.99 -1.50
N TRP A 14 -17.82 2.83 -2.53
CA TRP A 14 -16.84 1.74 -2.65
C TRP A 14 -15.88 1.67 -1.46
N LYS A 15 -15.32 2.81 -1.02
CA LYS A 15 -14.44 2.82 0.18
C LYS A 15 -15.17 2.39 1.45
N MET A 16 -16.43 2.72 1.59
CA MET A 16 -17.25 2.23 2.72
C MET A 16 -17.47 0.72 2.62
N GLN A 17 -17.76 0.18 1.44
CA GLN A 17 -17.89 -1.27 1.21
C GLN A 17 -16.60 -2.03 1.51
N LEU A 18 -15.43 -1.42 1.26
CA LEU A 18 -14.12 -1.97 1.65
C LEU A 18 -13.81 -1.84 3.16
N GLY A 19 -14.73 -1.31 3.97
CA GLY A 19 -14.52 -1.11 5.40
C GLY A 19 -13.52 0.01 5.72
N ARG A 20 -13.44 1.07 4.88
CA ARG A 20 -12.53 2.21 5.03
C ARG A 20 -13.26 3.54 5.30
N PRO A 21 -14.08 3.66 6.37
CA PRO A 21 -14.78 4.92 6.67
C PRO A 21 -13.82 6.06 7.02
N GLY A 22 -12.64 5.74 7.55
CA GLY A 22 -11.63 6.73 7.92
C GLY A 22 -11.09 7.52 6.73
N ILE A 23 -10.90 6.89 5.56
CA ILE A 23 -10.47 7.61 4.36
C ILE A 23 -11.55 8.57 3.87
N VAL A 24 -12.83 8.21 4.01
CA VAL A 24 -13.95 9.08 3.65
C VAL A 24 -14.00 10.30 4.58
N LEU A 25 -13.81 10.07 5.88
CA LEU A 25 -13.75 11.16 6.87
C LEU A 25 -12.54 12.07 6.60
N TYR A 26 -11.35 11.51 6.38
CA TYR A 26 -10.13 12.24 6.06
C TYR A 26 -10.31 13.15 4.83
N ARG A 27 -10.89 12.60 3.75
CA ARG A 27 -11.17 13.37 2.52
C ARG A 27 -12.14 14.52 2.78
N ARG A 28 -13.17 14.31 3.61
CA ARG A 28 -14.16 15.36 3.90
C ARG A 28 -13.65 16.46 4.81
N THR A 29 -12.73 16.14 5.74
CA THR A 29 -12.33 17.07 6.80
C THR A 29 -10.96 17.71 6.57
N ILE A 30 -10.02 17.00 5.96
CA ILE A 30 -8.62 17.45 5.84
C ILE A 30 -8.27 17.82 4.40
N ARG A 31 -8.47 16.90 3.45
CA ARG A 31 -8.00 17.09 2.08
C ARG A 31 -9.00 17.83 1.18
N GLY A 32 -10.27 17.58 1.34
CA GLY A 32 -11.31 17.92 0.38
C GLY A 32 -11.57 16.78 -0.61
N LEU A 33 -12.63 16.95 -1.45
CA LEU A 33 -13.06 15.96 -2.43
C LEU A 33 -12.34 16.11 -3.78
N ILE A 34 -11.70 17.25 -4.02
CA ILE A 34 -10.87 17.52 -5.20
C ILE A 34 -9.41 17.54 -4.74
N ALA A 35 -8.55 16.84 -5.45
CA ALA A 35 -7.16 16.73 -5.05
C ALA A 35 -6.22 16.93 -6.25
N ALA A 36 -5.48 18.02 -6.23
CA ALA A 36 -4.36 18.20 -7.15
C ALA A 36 -3.18 17.32 -6.74
N PRO A 37 -2.43 16.72 -7.67
CA PRO A 37 -1.29 15.85 -7.38
C PRO A 37 -0.25 16.49 -6.44
N TRP A 38 0.03 17.77 -6.60
CA TRP A 38 0.97 18.51 -5.73
C TRP A 38 0.47 18.62 -4.28
N MET A 39 -0.85 18.74 -4.06
CA MET A 39 -1.46 18.78 -2.74
C MET A 39 -1.36 17.42 -2.05
N LEU A 40 -1.63 16.34 -2.80
CA LEU A 40 -1.42 14.96 -2.33
C LEU A 40 0.03 14.74 -1.89
N GLY A 41 0.99 15.20 -2.70
CA GLY A 41 2.41 15.14 -2.38
C GLY A 41 2.78 15.90 -1.12
N LEU A 42 2.31 17.14 -0.95
CA LEU A 42 2.56 17.96 0.25
C LEU A 42 2.00 17.32 1.52
N LEU A 43 0.75 16.86 1.48
CA LEU A 43 0.13 16.19 2.63
C LEU A 43 0.84 14.88 2.96
N SER A 44 1.21 14.09 1.94
CA SER A 44 1.98 12.86 2.13
C SER A 44 3.32 13.13 2.81
N LEU A 45 4.07 14.13 2.33
CA LEU A 45 5.35 14.53 2.93
C LEU A 45 5.17 15.03 4.37
N LEU A 46 4.13 15.80 4.65
CA LEU A 46 3.83 16.28 6.01
C LEU A 46 3.58 15.10 6.96
N TRP A 47 2.66 14.19 6.61
CA TRP A 47 2.32 13.05 7.45
C TRP A 47 3.50 12.09 7.61
N LEU A 48 4.27 11.87 6.56
CA LEU A 48 5.45 11.03 6.58
C LEU A 48 6.55 11.64 7.46
N SER A 49 6.83 12.94 7.31
CA SER A 49 7.82 13.65 8.13
C SER A 49 7.45 13.62 9.62
N LEU A 50 6.17 13.83 9.95
CA LEU A 50 5.69 13.70 11.32
C LEU A 50 5.84 12.26 11.83
N SER A 51 5.53 11.25 11.01
CA SER A 51 5.71 9.85 11.37
C SER A 51 7.17 9.51 11.64
N CYS A 52 8.10 10.00 10.82
CA CYS A 52 9.54 9.84 11.01
C CYS A 52 10.01 10.48 12.32
N PHE A 53 9.61 11.73 12.57
CA PHE A 53 9.93 12.45 13.78
C PHE A 53 9.41 11.74 15.04
N LEU A 54 8.13 11.32 15.03
CA LEU A 54 7.53 10.62 16.15
C LEU A 54 8.15 9.24 16.39
N THR A 55 8.52 8.52 15.33
CA THR A 55 9.21 7.23 15.44
C THR A 55 10.60 7.41 16.06
N ALA A 56 11.38 8.38 15.61
CA ALA A 56 12.66 8.70 16.23
C ALA A 56 12.52 9.05 17.72
N LYS A 57 11.48 9.82 18.07
CA LYS A 57 11.18 10.18 19.46
C LYS A 57 10.79 8.95 20.30
N LEU A 58 10.04 8.01 19.77
CA LEU A 58 9.62 6.77 20.45
C LEU A 58 10.83 5.95 20.91
N PHE A 59 11.85 5.82 20.05
CA PHE A 59 13.04 5.06 20.41
C PHE A 59 14.02 5.84 21.29
N GLN A 60 13.79 7.13 21.57
CA GLN A 60 14.59 8.01 22.45
C GLN A 60 16.08 8.04 22.05
N ILE A 61 16.40 7.86 20.78
CA ILE A 61 17.76 7.83 20.28
C ILE A 61 18.09 9.23 19.72
N ARG A 62 19.12 9.85 20.31
CA ARG A 62 19.57 11.20 19.94
C ARG A 62 20.65 11.21 18.85
N ASN A 63 21.11 10.04 18.42
CA ASN A 63 22.12 9.96 17.38
C ASN A 63 21.55 10.41 16.04
N PRO A 64 22.14 11.42 15.36
CA PRO A 64 21.59 11.98 14.11
C PRO A 64 21.54 10.95 12.98
N TRP A 65 22.51 10.06 12.88
CA TRP A 65 22.51 9.00 11.87
C TRP A 65 21.33 8.05 12.05
N PHE A 66 21.00 7.66 13.30
CA PHE A 66 19.83 6.83 13.55
C PHE A 66 18.53 7.54 13.14
N VAL A 67 18.41 8.84 13.43
CA VAL A 67 17.23 9.62 13.05
C VAL A 67 17.08 9.67 11.53
N VAL A 68 18.16 9.95 10.81
CA VAL A 68 18.16 9.98 9.33
C VAL A 68 17.83 8.61 8.74
N LEU A 69 18.45 7.54 9.25
CA LEU A 69 18.17 6.17 8.77
C LEU A 69 16.74 5.73 9.08
N THR A 70 16.21 6.05 10.26
CA THR A 70 14.81 5.76 10.60
C THR A 70 13.85 6.48 9.65
N GLY A 71 14.12 7.76 9.37
CA GLY A 71 13.38 8.54 8.39
C GLY A 71 13.47 7.93 6.99
N GLY A 72 14.68 7.55 6.56
CA GLY A 72 14.90 6.89 5.28
C GLY A 72 14.16 5.55 5.16
N ILE A 73 14.19 4.69 6.18
CA ILE A 73 13.47 3.40 6.21
C ILE A 73 11.96 3.62 6.04
N LEU A 74 11.40 4.64 6.68
CA LEU A 74 9.98 4.95 6.55
C LEU A 74 9.62 5.63 5.22
N ALA A 75 10.50 6.45 4.65
CA ALA A 75 10.20 7.25 3.48
C ALA A 75 10.61 6.57 2.16
N ALA A 76 11.79 5.94 2.13
CA ALA A 76 12.40 5.37 0.93
C ALA A 76 12.34 3.84 0.96
N ASN A 77 11.13 3.29 0.79
CA ASN A 77 10.90 1.86 0.78
C ASN A 77 9.98 1.44 -0.37
N LEU A 78 10.05 0.17 -0.78
CA LEU A 78 9.29 -0.33 -1.93
C LEU A 78 7.78 -0.30 -1.70
N SER A 79 7.31 -0.43 -0.46
CA SER A 79 5.88 -0.33 -0.16
C SER A 79 5.37 1.10 -0.40
N ALA A 80 6.14 2.13 -0.03
CA ALA A 80 5.83 3.52 -0.36
C ALA A 80 5.86 3.76 -1.88
N VAL A 81 6.83 3.16 -2.58
CA VAL A 81 6.90 3.21 -4.05
C VAL A 81 5.67 2.57 -4.68
N ALA A 82 5.28 1.38 -4.22
CA ALA A 82 4.10 0.67 -4.70
C ALA A 82 2.81 1.45 -4.44
N MET A 83 2.65 2.03 -3.24
CA MET A 83 1.51 2.89 -2.89
C MET A 83 1.41 4.08 -3.84
N THR A 84 2.51 4.80 -4.04
CA THR A 84 2.56 5.97 -4.92
C THR A 84 2.25 5.62 -6.38
N ALA A 85 2.85 4.54 -6.87
CA ALA A 85 2.69 4.12 -8.27
C ALA A 85 1.30 3.56 -8.57
N THR A 86 0.63 2.93 -7.59
CA THR A 86 -0.68 2.29 -7.78
C THR A 86 -1.83 3.22 -7.42
N PHE A 87 -1.77 3.86 -6.25
CA PHE A 87 -2.86 4.66 -5.69
C PHE A 87 -2.40 6.06 -5.27
N LEU A 88 -1.77 6.79 -6.19
CA LEU A 88 -1.29 8.16 -5.92
C LEU A 88 -2.35 9.03 -5.22
N TYR A 89 -3.60 8.89 -5.62
CA TYR A 89 -4.73 9.65 -5.07
C TYR A 89 -5.15 9.27 -3.63
N GLU A 90 -4.60 8.21 -3.08
CA GLU A 90 -4.82 7.77 -1.69
C GLU A 90 -3.55 7.90 -0.84
N MET A 91 -2.40 8.21 -1.43
CA MET A 91 -1.11 8.20 -0.77
C MET A 91 -1.08 9.08 0.48
N ASP A 92 -1.71 10.24 0.44
CA ASP A 92 -1.79 11.15 1.58
C ASP A 92 -2.59 10.54 2.74
N ALA A 93 -3.70 9.84 2.45
CA ALA A 93 -4.49 9.15 3.46
C ALA A 93 -3.73 7.94 4.03
N ASP A 94 -2.98 7.21 3.22
CA ASP A 94 -2.18 6.08 3.66
C ASP A 94 -1.01 6.54 4.55
N CYS A 95 -0.35 7.66 4.20
CA CYS A 95 0.65 8.30 5.06
C CYS A 95 0.02 8.83 6.37
N PHE A 96 -1.23 9.30 6.32
CA PHE A 96 -1.97 9.68 7.53
C PHE A 96 -2.28 8.46 8.42
N ALA A 97 -2.65 7.32 7.83
CA ALA A 97 -2.83 6.07 8.57
C ALA A 97 -1.53 5.62 9.27
N LEU A 98 -0.38 5.74 8.59
CA LEU A 98 0.94 5.52 9.19
C LEU A 98 1.16 6.44 10.40
N LEU A 99 0.90 7.74 10.25
CA LEU A 99 1.01 8.71 11.35
C LEU A 99 0.14 8.35 12.54
N LEU A 100 -1.12 7.95 12.30
CA LEU A 100 -2.04 7.52 13.35
C LEU A 100 -1.51 6.31 14.12
N GLY A 101 -0.96 5.31 13.40
CA GLY A 101 -0.35 4.13 14.00
C GLY A 101 0.86 4.48 14.88
N VAL A 102 1.75 5.35 14.41
CA VAL A 102 2.92 5.82 15.18
C VAL A 102 2.48 6.67 16.39
N ALA A 103 1.52 7.57 16.21
CA ALA A 103 1.00 8.43 17.27
C ALA A 103 0.29 7.62 18.38
N ALA A 104 -0.42 6.54 18.02
CA ALA A 104 -1.00 5.62 18.99
C ALA A 104 0.07 5.06 19.94
N MET A 105 1.23 4.67 19.39
CA MET A 105 2.35 4.14 20.17
C MET A 105 3.00 5.19 21.05
N LEU A 106 3.08 6.45 20.60
CA LEU A 106 3.58 7.55 21.43
C LEU A 106 2.66 7.83 22.63
N LEU A 107 1.35 7.76 22.43
CA LEU A 107 0.36 7.94 23.50
C LEU A 107 0.39 6.78 24.52
N TRP A 108 0.58 5.54 24.01
CA TRP A 108 0.78 4.36 24.84
C TRP A 108 2.06 4.45 25.70
N ASP A 109 3.18 4.91 25.14
CA ASP A 109 4.49 4.98 25.82
C ASP A 109 4.48 5.95 27.00
N ARG A 110 3.61 6.96 27.01
CA ARG A 110 3.43 7.86 28.15
C ARG A 110 2.99 7.17 29.47
N GLY A 111 2.68 5.89 29.44
CA GLY A 111 2.48 5.07 30.62
C GLY A 111 1.14 5.23 31.34
N ARG A 112 0.27 6.13 30.87
CA ARG A 112 -1.01 6.46 31.51
C ARG A 112 -2.18 5.81 30.78
N TRP A 113 -3.20 5.32 31.50
CA TRP A 113 -4.39 4.74 30.91
C TRP A 113 -5.13 5.67 29.93
N PRO A 114 -5.31 6.98 30.21
CA PRO A 114 -5.93 7.87 29.24
C PRO A 114 -5.17 7.92 27.91
N GLY A 115 -3.84 7.85 27.92
CA GLY A 115 -3.03 7.77 26.72
C GLY A 115 -3.29 6.50 25.92
N ALA A 116 -3.45 5.36 26.59
CA ALA A 116 -3.77 4.09 25.92
C ALA A 116 -5.20 4.10 25.32
N LEU A 117 -6.19 4.71 26.00
CA LEU A 117 -7.54 4.84 25.46
C LEU A 117 -7.59 5.73 24.21
N ILE A 118 -6.91 6.89 24.23
CA ILE A 118 -6.79 7.74 23.04
C ILE A 118 -6.00 7.02 21.95
N GLY A 119 -4.95 6.27 22.32
CA GLY A 119 -4.19 5.43 21.41
C GLY A 119 -5.06 4.39 20.71
N ALA A 120 -6.01 3.77 21.40
CA ALA A 120 -6.97 2.84 20.81
C ALA A 120 -7.88 3.51 19.76
N LEU A 121 -8.30 4.76 19.97
CA LEU A 121 -9.03 5.53 18.96
C LEU A 121 -8.16 5.79 17.73
N PHE A 122 -6.87 6.06 17.92
CA PHE A 122 -5.94 6.25 16.79
C PHE A 122 -5.69 4.95 16.03
N VAL A 123 -5.62 3.80 16.72
CA VAL A 123 -5.56 2.48 16.07
C VAL A 123 -6.82 2.23 15.25
N ALA A 124 -8.00 2.52 15.80
CA ALA A 124 -9.26 2.38 15.08
C ALA A 124 -9.32 3.28 13.84
N ALA A 125 -8.88 4.53 13.95
CA ALA A 125 -8.81 5.46 12.83
C ALA A 125 -7.77 5.04 11.79
N CYS A 126 -6.61 4.50 12.20
CA CYS A 126 -5.60 3.92 11.33
C CYS A 126 -6.20 2.78 10.50
N MET A 127 -6.85 1.81 11.13
CA MET A 127 -7.54 0.70 10.46
C MET A 127 -8.67 1.18 9.55
N GLY A 128 -9.45 2.17 9.99
CA GLY A 128 -10.54 2.76 9.21
C GLY A 128 -10.07 3.53 7.99
N THR A 129 -8.82 3.98 7.96
CA THR A 129 -8.21 4.64 6.81
C THR A 129 -7.58 3.61 5.88
N TYR A 130 -6.71 2.75 6.42
CA TYR A 130 -6.11 1.64 5.67
C TYR A 130 -5.79 0.46 6.60
N GLN A 131 -6.55 -0.63 6.46
CA GLN A 131 -6.51 -1.76 7.41
C GLN A 131 -5.11 -2.36 7.59
N SER A 132 -4.33 -2.53 6.51
CA SER A 132 -3.00 -3.15 6.58
C SER A 132 -2.00 -2.37 7.42
N MET A 133 -2.24 -1.05 7.61
CA MET A 133 -1.38 -0.20 8.45
C MET A 133 -1.45 -0.53 9.94
N VAL A 134 -2.41 -1.36 10.39
CA VAL A 134 -2.41 -1.85 11.79
C VAL A 134 -1.15 -2.65 12.13
N SER A 135 -0.50 -3.25 11.14
CA SER A 135 0.80 -3.92 11.32
C SER A 135 1.89 -2.97 11.85
N ILE A 136 1.77 -1.65 11.60
CA ILE A 136 2.73 -0.64 12.09
C ILE A 136 2.74 -0.52 13.60
N PRO A 137 1.62 -0.17 14.29
CA PRO A 137 1.61 -0.06 15.74
C PRO A 137 1.89 -1.41 16.42
N ILE A 138 1.47 -2.54 15.85
CA ILE A 138 1.80 -3.88 16.36
C ILE A 138 3.31 -4.10 16.33
N THR A 139 3.94 -3.89 15.18
CA THR A 139 5.39 -4.05 15.02
C THR A 139 6.16 -3.07 15.91
N LEU A 140 5.76 -1.81 15.98
CA LEU A 140 6.39 -0.82 16.86
C LEU A 140 6.28 -1.21 18.33
N ALA A 141 5.15 -1.76 18.80
CA ALA A 141 5.01 -2.25 20.16
C ALA A 141 6.03 -3.36 20.48
N MET A 142 6.24 -4.29 19.54
CA MET A 142 7.23 -5.35 19.66
C MET A 142 8.67 -4.79 19.65
N LEU A 143 8.99 -3.89 18.73
CA LEU A 143 10.31 -3.25 18.64
C LEU A 143 10.63 -2.39 19.86
N LEU A 144 9.66 -1.68 20.43
CA LEU A 144 9.81 -0.92 21.66
C LEU A 144 10.05 -1.83 22.86
N SER A 145 9.39 -2.99 22.92
CA SER A 145 9.62 -4.02 23.94
C SER A 145 11.03 -4.60 23.82
N ILE A 146 11.48 -4.90 22.59
CA ILE A 146 12.87 -5.34 22.33
C ILE A 146 13.86 -4.23 22.73
N ALA A 147 13.60 -2.99 22.35
CA ALA A 147 14.43 -1.86 22.72
C ALA A 147 14.55 -1.66 24.24
N ALA A 148 13.45 -1.87 24.99
CA ALA A 148 13.43 -1.79 26.45
C ALA A 148 14.29 -2.90 27.08
N LEU A 149 14.17 -4.14 26.57
CA LEU A 149 15.02 -5.26 27.00
C LEU A 149 16.51 -4.99 26.75
N LEU A 150 16.86 -4.49 25.56
CA LEU A 150 18.24 -4.17 25.22
C LEU A 150 18.84 -3.03 26.08
N ARG A 151 17.99 -2.17 26.65
CA ARG A 151 18.37 -1.13 27.62
C ARG A 151 18.50 -1.65 29.05
N GLY A 152 18.18 -2.93 29.32
CA GLY A 152 18.25 -3.53 30.64
C GLY A 152 16.98 -3.32 31.48
N GLU A 153 15.84 -2.96 30.87
CA GLU A 153 14.58 -2.93 31.62
C GLU A 153 14.16 -4.35 32.07
N ALA A 154 13.72 -4.48 33.31
CA ALA A 154 13.33 -5.76 33.89
C ALA A 154 12.12 -6.40 33.18
N PHE A 155 12.12 -7.72 33.08
CA PHE A 155 11.07 -8.52 32.45
C PHE A 155 9.64 -8.07 32.81
N HIS A 156 9.32 -7.95 34.10
CA HIS A 156 7.97 -7.62 34.55
C HIS A 156 7.51 -6.23 34.05
N THR A 157 8.42 -5.29 33.91
CA THR A 157 8.13 -3.95 33.38
C THR A 157 7.81 -4.00 31.91
N VAL A 158 8.65 -4.69 31.12
CA VAL A 158 8.46 -4.85 29.67
C VAL A 158 7.21 -5.66 29.39
N PHE A 159 6.98 -6.74 30.13
CA PHE A 159 5.78 -7.58 29.97
C PHE A 159 4.50 -6.82 30.28
N ARG A 160 4.46 -6.02 31.36
CA ARG A 160 3.30 -5.17 31.67
C ARG A 160 3.04 -4.12 30.60
N LYS A 161 4.10 -3.49 30.08
CA LYS A 161 4.01 -2.57 28.95
C LYS A 161 3.43 -3.28 27.71
N GLY A 162 3.93 -4.49 27.40
CA GLY A 162 3.43 -5.31 26.30
C GLY A 162 1.94 -5.66 26.44
N LEU A 163 1.49 -6.10 27.61
CA LEU A 163 0.07 -6.38 27.88
C LEU A 163 -0.80 -5.15 27.70
N ARG A 164 -0.33 -3.97 28.13
CA ARG A 164 -1.06 -2.70 27.91
C ARG A 164 -1.12 -2.33 26.43
N ALA A 165 -0.05 -2.59 25.67
CA ALA A 165 -0.06 -2.39 24.21
C ALA A 165 -1.07 -3.33 23.54
N LEU A 166 -1.08 -4.60 23.92
CA LEU A 166 -2.04 -5.58 23.41
C LEU A 166 -3.48 -5.19 23.71
N ALA A 167 -3.76 -4.73 24.95
CA ALA A 167 -5.08 -4.25 25.33
C ALA A 167 -5.53 -3.01 24.52
N MET A 168 -4.61 -2.06 24.28
CA MET A 168 -4.86 -0.89 23.43
C MET A 168 -5.16 -1.28 21.99
N LEU A 169 -4.37 -2.17 21.41
CA LEU A 169 -4.54 -2.65 20.04
C LEU A 169 -5.85 -3.43 19.88
N ALA A 170 -6.17 -4.31 20.83
CA ALA A 170 -7.42 -5.06 20.84
C ALA A 170 -8.64 -4.12 20.96
N LEU A 171 -8.59 -3.15 21.88
CA LEU A 171 -9.64 -2.14 21.99
C LEU A 171 -9.78 -1.33 20.71
N GLY A 172 -8.68 -0.94 20.07
CA GLY A 172 -8.71 -0.24 18.79
C GLY A 172 -9.38 -1.06 17.68
N ALA A 173 -9.08 -2.35 17.60
CA ALA A 173 -9.72 -3.26 16.64
C ALA A 173 -11.22 -3.42 16.93
N ILE A 174 -11.62 -3.51 18.19
CA ILE A 174 -13.04 -3.55 18.60
C ILE A 174 -13.75 -2.26 18.19
N LEU A 175 -13.16 -1.10 18.47
CA LEU A 175 -13.73 0.20 18.11
C LEU A 175 -13.86 0.36 16.60
N TYR A 176 -12.86 -0.08 15.83
CA TYR A 176 -12.94 -0.12 14.38
C TYR A 176 -14.08 -1.02 13.89
N TRP A 177 -14.20 -2.24 14.43
CA TRP A 177 -15.29 -3.15 14.08
C TRP A 177 -16.67 -2.56 14.40
N LEU A 178 -16.82 -1.95 15.57
CA LEU A 178 -18.06 -1.26 15.95
C LEU A 178 -18.40 -0.10 15.00
N ALA A 179 -17.39 0.71 14.63
CA ALA A 179 -17.56 1.82 13.69
C ALA A 179 -18.05 1.33 12.31
N ILE A 180 -17.50 0.21 11.80
CA ILE A 180 -17.97 -0.40 10.55
C ILE A 180 -19.41 -0.90 10.70
N ARG A 181 -19.74 -1.61 11.78
CA ARG A 181 -21.09 -2.12 12.02
C ARG A 181 -22.12 -1.00 12.06
N LEU A 182 -21.82 0.07 12.77
CA LEU A 182 -22.67 1.25 12.85
C LEU A 182 -22.84 1.93 11.48
N MET A 183 -21.76 2.09 10.73
CA MET A 183 -21.80 2.66 9.39
C MET A 183 -22.64 1.81 8.44
N CYS A 184 -22.44 0.49 8.41
CA CYS A 184 -23.21 -0.44 7.57
C CYS A 184 -24.70 -0.38 7.91
N SER A 185 -25.05 -0.40 9.21
CA SER A 185 -26.45 -0.30 9.66
C SER A 185 -27.07 1.05 9.28
N TRP A 186 -26.35 2.15 9.51
CA TRP A 186 -26.90 3.50 9.25
C TRP A 186 -27.04 3.82 7.75
N LYS A 187 -26.12 3.34 6.92
CA LYS A 187 -26.08 3.63 5.47
C LYS A 187 -26.71 2.53 4.61
N GLY A 188 -27.10 1.41 5.19
CA GLY A 188 -27.60 0.24 4.43
C GLY A 188 -26.55 -0.37 3.51
N ILE A 189 -25.26 -0.30 3.90
CA ILE A 189 -24.13 -0.76 3.08
C ILE A 189 -23.75 -2.19 3.49
N ASN A 190 -23.60 -3.07 2.52
CA ASN A 190 -22.99 -4.38 2.71
C ASN A 190 -21.49 -4.32 2.41
N LEU A 191 -20.67 -4.98 3.24
CA LEU A 191 -19.23 -5.06 3.00
C LEU A 191 -18.95 -5.95 1.78
N ALA A 192 -18.09 -5.50 0.91
CA ALA A 192 -17.60 -6.25 -0.26
C ALA A 192 -16.47 -7.21 0.15
N LEU A 193 -16.79 -8.25 0.92
CA LEU A 193 -15.82 -9.22 1.44
C LEU A 193 -15.17 -10.05 0.32
N ASP A 194 -15.91 -10.31 -0.76
CA ASP A 194 -15.49 -11.13 -1.89
C ASP A 194 -15.06 -10.31 -3.10
N SER A 195 -14.65 -9.07 -2.88
CA SER A 195 -14.03 -8.25 -3.91
C SER A 195 -12.65 -8.81 -4.29
N TYR A 196 -11.85 -8.06 -4.99
CA TYR A 196 -10.52 -8.45 -5.49
C TYR A 196 -9.58 -9.14 -4.46
N ASN A 197 -9.89 -9.10 -3.17
CA ASN A 197 -9.08 -9.69 -2.09
C ASN A 197 -9.57 -11.08 -1.64
N ASN A 198 -10.68 -11.61 -2.14
CA ASN A 198 -11.24 -12.93 -1.83
C ASN A 198 -11.21 -13.27 -0.32
N VAL A 199 -11.66 -12.34 0.52
CA VAL A 199 -11.62 -12.47 1.98
C VAL A 199 -12.45 -13.66 2.48
N SER A 200 -13.50 -14.08 1.74
CA SER A 200 -14.32 -15.25 2.09
C SER A 200 -13.55 -16.57 2.00
N GLN A 201 -12.59 -16.69 1.09
CA GLN A 201 -11.75 -17.89 0.95
C GLN A 201 -10.84 -18.12 2.16
N THR A 202 -10.69 -17.13 3.04
CA THR A 202 -9.93 -17.25 4.28
C THR A 202 -10.54 -18.23 5.30
N ALA A 203 -11.83 -18.46 5.21
CA ALA A 203 -12.52 -19.36 6.14
C ALA A 203 -12.08 -20.83 5.98
N GLU A 204 -11.44 -21.17 4.86
CA GLU A 204 -11.02 -22.54 4.54
C GLU A 204 -9.65 -22.93 5.13
N LEU A 205 -8.79 -21.94 5.47
CA LEU A 205 -7.46 -22.23 5.99
C LEU A 205 -7.44 -22.29 7.52
N SER A 206 -6.81 -23.34 8.06
CA SER A 206 -6.55 -23.47 9.49
C SER A 206 -5.62 -22.36 9.99
N LEU A 207 -5.67 -22.07 11.31
CA LEU A 207 -4.77 -21.09 11.93
C LEU A 207 -3.30 -21.43 11.70
N PHE A 208 -2.96 -22.71 11.73
CA PHE A 208 -1.59 -23.19 11.49
C PHE A 208 -1.13 -22.88 10.06
N GLU A 209 -1.96 -23.12 9.05
CA GLU A 209 -1.64 -22.80 7.66
C GLU A 209 -1.47 -21.29 7.48
N ARG A 210 -2.32 -20.47 8.09
CA ARG A 210 -2.18 -19.00 8.06
C ARG A 210 -0.87 -18.53 8.67
N ILE A 211 -0.47 -19.11 9.81
CA ILE A 211 0.83 -18.82 10.44
C ILE A 211 1.96 -19.19 9.48
N LEU A 212 1.94 -20.40 8.92
CA LEU A 212 2.99 -20.88 8.00
C LEU A 212 3.09 -20.00 6.75
N HIS A 213 1.95 -19.63 6.14
CA HIS A 213 1.90 -18.74 5.01
C HIS A 213 2.46 -17.35 5.35
N THR A 214 2.15 -16.83 6.54
CA THR A 214 2.65 -15.53 7.00
C THR A 214 4.19 -15.54 7.12
N TYR A 215 4.76 -16.58 7.71
CA TYR A 215 6.23 -16.76 7.80
C TYR A 215 6.85 -16.91 6.40
N ARG A 216 6.27 -17.75 5.55
CA ARG A 216 6.77 -17.99 4.20
C ARG A 216 6.80 -16.67 3.40
N THR A 217 5.74 -15.88 3.43
CA THR A 217 5.68 -14.58 2.73
C THR A 217 6.70 -13.61 3.29
N TRP A 218 6.87 -13.57 4.61
CA TRP A 218 7.86 -12.71 5.26
C TRP A 218 9.29 -13.08 4.84
N VAL A 219 9.68 -14.36 4.95
CA VAL A 219 10.99 -14.85 4.52
C VAL A 219 11.22 -14.58 3.04
N TRP A 220 10.21 -14.87 2.21
CA TRP A 220 10.29 -14.69 0.77
C TRP A 220 10.51 -13.24 0.37
N ALA A 221 9.90 -12.28 1.04
CA ALA A 221 10.06 -10.86 0.76
C ALA A 221 11.51 -10.36 0.92
N PHE A 222 12.29 -10.98 1.82
CA PHE A 222 13.71 -10.64 2.01
C PHE A 222 14.64 -11.50 1.17
N TRP A 223 14.26 -12.74 0.89
CA TRP A 223 15.07 -13.68 0.08
C TRP A 223 14.94 -13.42 -1.42
N ASN A 224 13.76 -13.05 -1.88
CA ASN A 224 13.48 -12.68 -3.24
C ASN A 224 12.94 -11.24 -3.28
N PRO A 225 13.80 -10.21 -3.27
CA PRO A 225 13.39 -8.81 -3.30
C PRO A 225 12.89 -8.42 -4.71
N ALA A 226 11.87 -9.14 -5.19
CA ALA A 226 11.24 -8.89 -6.48
C ALA A 226 10.83 -7.42 -6.59
N GLY A 227 11.16 -6.80 -7.72
CA GLY A 227 10.86 -5.41 -7.99
C GLY A 227 11.91 -4.40 -7.52
N ALA A 228 12.93 -4.82 -6.78
CA ALA A 228 14.09 -3.95 -6.58
C ALA A 228 14.84 -3.81 -7.92
N HIS A 229 15.03 -2.59 -8.41
CA HIS A 229 15.79 -2.33 -9.65
C HIS A 229 17.20 -2.95 -9.60
N ILE A 230 17.76 -3.10 -8.39
CA ILE A 230 19.07 -3.68 -8.11
C ILE A 230 18.90 -4.87 -7.14
N GLU A 231 18.31 -5.97 -7.62
CA GLU A 231 17.95 -7.13 -6.79
C GLU A 231 19.15 -7.78 -6.07
N LYS A 232 20.25 -8.05 -6.78
CA LYS A 232 21.42 -8.75 -6.22
C LYS A 232 22.06 -7.98 -5.04
N PRO A 233 22.38 -6.67 -5.14
CA PRO A 233 22.83 -5.91 -4.00
C PRO A 233 21.85 -5.89 -2.83
N VAL A 234 20.55 -5.75 -3.07
CA VAL A 234 19.54 -5.78 -2.01
C VAL A 234 19.49 -7.14 -1.33
N LEU A 235 19.59 -8.25 -2.06
CA LEU A 235 19.67 -9.59 -1.48
C LEU A 235 20.91 -9.74 -0.57
N VAL A 236 22.08 -9.27 -1.01
CA VAL A 236 23.31 -9.29 -0.20
C VAL A 236 23.12 -8.48 1.08
N ILE A 237 22.47 -7.31 1.01
CA ILE A 237 22.18 -6.50 2.20
C ILE A 237 21.24 -7.24 3.14
N ASN A 238 20.20 -7.90 2.62
CA ASN A 238 19.23 -8.67 3.43
C ASN A 238 19.86 -9.85 4.18
N ILE A 239 21.00 -10.36 3.70
CA ILE A 239 21.78 -11.40 4.35
C ILE A 239 22.76 -10.78 5.38
N LEU A 240 23.55 -9.80 4.95
CA LEU A 240 24.63 -9.25 5.76
C LEU A 240 24.12 -8.40 6.93
N LEU A 241 23.07 -7.62 6.74
CA LEU A 241 22.59 -6.71 7.77
C LEU A 241 22.10 -7.43 9.03
N PRO A 242 21.28 -8.49 8.96
CA PRO A 242 20.94 -9.29 10.14
C PRO A 242 22.17 -9.94 10.80
N LEU A 243 23.15 -10.40 10.02
CA LEU A 243 24.38 -10.99 10.57
C LEU A 243 25.17 -9.97 11.39
N PHE A 244 25.31 -8.74 10.90
CA PHE A 244 25.96 -7.66 11.67
C PHE A 244 25.14 -7.25 12.88
N ALA A 245 23.82 -7.23 12.80
CA ALA A 245 22.91 -6.95 13.92
C ALA A 245 22.96 -8.06 14.99
N LEU A 246 23.19 -9.30 14.58
CA LEU A 246 23.28 -10.45 15.47
C LEU A 246 24.51 -10.39 16.39
N ILE A 247 25.64 -9.79 15.97
CA ILE A 247 26.86 -9.71 16.77
C ILE A 247 26.63 -9.00 18.12
N PRO A 248 26.14 -7.74 18.17
CA PRO A 248 25.87 -7.08 19.44
C PRO A 248 24.73 -7.77 20.22
N LEU A 249 23.75 -8.36 19.52
CA LEU A 249 22.66 -9.08 20.13
C LEU A 249 23.16 -10.35 20.85
N LEU A 250 24.04 -11.15 20.22
CA LEU A 250 24.64 -12.33 20.84
C LEU A 250 25.52 -11.94 22.03
N ARG A 251 26.29 -10.86 21.93
CA ARG A 251 27.07 -10.37 23.08
C ARG A 251 26.16 -10.02 24.26
N TRP A 252 25.02 -9.35 23.99
CA TRP A 252 24.04 -9.04 25.02
C TRP A 252 23.42 -10.32 25.59
N LEU A 253 23.07 -11.32 24.78
CA LEU A 253 22.56 -12.62 25.23
C LEU A 253 23.55 -13.39 26.06
N CYS A 254 24.86 -13.29 25.79
CA CYS A 254 25.91 -13.94 26.55
C CYS A 254 26.31 -13.12 27.78
N SER A 255 25.88 -11.87 27.93
CA SER A 255 26.18 -11.08 29.11
C SER A 255 25.46 -11.65 30.36
N ARG A 256 26.05 -11.42 31.53
CA ARG A 256 25.44 -11.81 32.81
C ARG A 256 24.33 -10.85 33.27
N GLU A 257 24.24 -9.71 32.63
CA GLU A 257 23.30 -8.63 33.00
C GLU A 257 21.84 -8.99 32.65
N ALA A 258 21.62 -9.74 31.57
CA ALA A 258 20.29 -10.16 31.16
C ALA A 258 19.88 -11.47 31.86
N GLY A 259 18.75 -11.44 32.56
CA GLY A 259 18.17 -12.64 33.20
C GLY A 259 17.59 -13.63 32.18
N SER A 260 17.29 -14.83 32.60
CA SER A 260 16.70 -15.88 31.72
C SER A 260 15.32 -15.48 31.19
N ALA A 261 14.54 -14.77 32.00
CA ALA A 261 13.20 -14.31 31.59
C ALA A 261 13.25 -13.24 30.49
N GLU A 262 14.21 -12.29 30.57
CA GLU A 262 14.44 -11.28 29.55
C GLU A 262 14.89 -11.89 28.23
N LYS A 263 15.81 -12.87 28.30
CA LYS A 263 16.29 -13.63 27.12
C LYS A 263 15.16 -14.42 26.46
N LEU A 264 14.32 -15.08 27.25
CA LEU A 264 13.17 -15.82 26.76
C LEU A 264 12.15 -14.86 26.09
N LEU A 265 11.83 -13.73 26.75
CA LEU A 265 10.90 -12.75 26.20
C LEU A 265 11.43 -12.18 24.87
N LEU A 266 12.72 -11.87 24.78
CA LEU A 266 13.35 -11.43 23.55
C LEU A 266 13.19 -12.46 22.43
N ALA A 267 13.48 -13.74 22.72
CA ALA A 267 13.35 -14.82 21.74
C ALA A 267 11.90 -14.96 21.25
N VAL A 268 10.92 -14.90 22.17
CA VAL A 268 9.49 -14.93 21.82
C VAL A 268 9.11 -13.74 20.95
N LEU A 269 9.54 -12.52 21.28
CA LEU A 269 9.24 -11.32 20.48
C LEU A 269 9.84 -11.42 19.08
N LEU A 270 11.08 -11.89 18.94
CA LEU A 270 11.72 -12.11 17.64
C LEU A 270 10.99 -13.17 16.82
N LEU A 271 10.56 -14.27 17.47
CA LEU A 271 9.78 -15.31 16.82
C LEU A 271 8.43 -14.80 16.33
N LEU A 272 7.71 -14.02 17.13
CA LEU A 272 6.39 -13.49 16.76
C LEU A 272 6.44 -12.29 15.81
N LEU A 273 7.61 -11.69 15.61
CA LEU A 273 7.76 -10.46 14.81
C LEU A 273 7.22 -10.59 13.38
N PRO A 274 7.48 -11.66 12.61
CA PRO A 274 6.90 -11.84 11.28
C PRO A 274 5.37 -11.82 11.27
N LEU A 275 4.73 -12.36 12.32
CA LEU A 275 3.27 -12.34 12.46
C LEU A 275 2.75 -10.92 12.72
N GLY A 276 3.45 -10.15 13.55
CA GLY A 276 3.13 -8.76 13.80
C GLY A 276 3.31 -7.86 12.56
N MET A 277 4.38 -8.10 11.78
CA MET A 277 4.65 -7.36 10.55
C MET A 277 3.66 -7.67 9.42
N ASN A 278 3.10 -8.87 9.39
CA ASN A 278 2.21 -9.35 8.34
C ASN A 278 0.82 -9.72 8.89
N THR A 279 0.28 -8.87 9.73
CA THR A 279 -1.03 -9.10 10.39
C THR A 279 -2.17 -9.25 9.37
N ALA A 280 -2.09 -8.57 8.23
CA ALA A 280 -3.10 -8.68 7.17
C ALA A 280 -3.21 -10.11 6.64
N GLN A 281 -2.09 -10.77 6.34
CA GLN A 281 -2.09 -12.16 5.89
C GLN A 281 -2.49 -13.13 7.00
N LEU A 282 -2.03 -12.90 8.22
CA LEU A 282 -2.43 -13.72 9.37
C LEU A 282 -3.95 -13.66 9.59
N ALA A 283 -4.55 -12.48 9.45
CA ALA A 283 -5.99 -12.29 9.64
C ALA A 283 -6.82 -12.86 8.48
N PHE A 284 -6.39 -12.66 7.24
CA PHE A 284 -7.21 -12.86 6.04
C PHE A 284 -6.64 -13.85 5.02
N SER A 285 -5.48 -14.47 5.24
CA SER A 285 -4.81 -15.47 4.35
C SER A 285 -4.72 -15.08 2.87
N MET A 286 -4.91 -13.78 2.57
CA MET A 286 -4.90 -13.24 1.21
C MET A 286 -3.47 -13.07 0.70
N ASN A 287 -3.32 -12.96 -0.60
CA ASN A 287 -2.07 -12.50 -1.19
C ASN A 287 -1.80 -11.05 -0.77
N VAL A 288 -0.66 -10.82 -0.12
CA VAL A 288 -0.26 -9.51 0.37
C VAL A 288 0.54 -8.80 -0.71
N HIS A 289 -0.05 -7.76 -1.29
CA HIS A 289 0.62 -6.90 -2.25
C HIS A 289 1.74 -6.08 -1.60
N GLU A 290 2.70 -5.60 -2.41
CA GLU A 290 3.86 -4.86 -1.90
C GLU A 290 3.45 -3.62 -1.07
N LEU A 291 2.44 -2.89 -1.49
CA LEU A 291 1.89 -1.73 -0.77
C LEU A 291 1.35 -2.07 0.64
N MET A 292 1.03 -3.34 0.92
CA MET A 292 0.53 -3.81 2.22
C MET A 292 1.65 -4.23 3.17
N LYS A 293 2.89 -4.36 2.68
CA LYS A 293 4.07 -4.84 3.44
C LYS A 293 4.83 -3.71 4.15
N TYR A 294 4.22 -2.56 4.36
CA TYR A 294 4.92 -1.40 4.92
C TYR A 294 5.63 -1.70 6.25
N ALA A 295 5.03 -2.51 7.11
CA ALA A 295 5.62 -2.90 8.39
C ALA A 295 6.88 -3.78 8.25
N PHE A 296 7.10 -4.47 7.11
CA PHE A 296 8.30 -5.28 6.87
C PHE A 296 9.56 -4.40 6.89
N TRP A 297 9.46 -3.15 6.47
CA TRP A 297 10.58 -2.21 6.47
C TRP A 297 11.07 -1.86 7.87
N LEU A 298 10.25 -2.05 8.90
CA LEU A 298 10.65 -1.92 10.29
C LEU A 298 11.64 -3.02 10.75
N PHE A 299 11.81 -4.09 9.96
CA PHE A 299 12.87 -5.07 10.18
C PHE A 299 14.26 -4.45 10.08
N TYR A 300 14.47 -3.54 9.16
CA TYR A 300 15.73 -2.82 9.04
C TYR A 300 15.98 -1.90 10.24
N LEU A 301 14.92 -1.35 10.81
CA LEU A 301 15.00 -0.62 12.08
C LEU A 301 15.41 -1.56 13.22
N LEU A 302 14.81 -2.76 13.31
CA LEU A 302 15.24 -3.78 14.27
C LEU A 302 16.74 -4.07 14.16
N CYS A 303 17.27 -4.24 12.95
CA CYS A 303 18.68 -4.51 12.72
C CYS A 303 19.62 -3.37 13.19
N LEU A 304 19.14 -2.13 13.22
CA LEU A 304 19.90 -1.01 13.77
C LEU A 304 19.89 -0.94 15.29
N LEU A 305 18.78 -1.37 15.95
CA LEU A 305 18.60 -1.19 17.41
C LEU A 305 19.75 -1.72 18.25
N PRO A 306 20.27 -2.96 18.05
CA PRO A 306 21.34 -3.49 18.89
C PRO A 306 22.62 -2.61 18.86
N GLY A 307 22.97 -2.09 17.67
CA GLY A 307 24.13 -1.21 17.51
C GLY A 307 24.05 0.13 18.27
N PHE A 308 22.84 0.58 18.60
CA PHE A 308 22.61 1.87 19.26
C PHE A 308 22.16 1.75 20.72
N LEU A 309 21.50 0.64 21.11
CA LEU A 309 20.83 0.52 22.41
C LEU A 309 21.55 -0.34 23.42
N VAL A 310 22.33 -1.35 22.98
CA VAL A 310 23.08 -2.17 23.94
C VAL A 310 24.06 -1.32 24.77
N PRO A 311 24.38 -1.75 26.02
CA PRO A 311 25.33 -1.04 26.87
C PRO A 311 26.68 -0.78 26.20
N PRO A 312 27.39 0.32 26.54
CA PRO A 312 28.65 0.70 25.91
C PRO A 312 29.71 -0.40 25.92
N GLU A 313 29.75 -1.21 26.98
CA GLU A 313 30.70 -2.30 27.18
C GLU A 313 30.51 -3.44 26.14
N THR A 314 29.31 -3.62 25.65
CA THR A 314 28.97 -4.63 24.66
C THR A 314 28.93 -4.09 23.23
N ARG A 315 29.03 -2.78 23.06
CA ARG A 315 29.03 -2.12 21.74
C ARG A 315 30.31 -2.42 20.96
N SER A 316 30.14 -2.68 19.68
CA SER A 316 31.23 -2.77 18.72
C SER A 316 31.04 -1.72 17.65
N LEU A 317 32.10 -0.96 17.37
CA LEU A 317 32.05 0.07 16.34
C LEU A 317 31.84 -0.51 14.95
N LEU A 318 32.53 -1.62 14.66
CA LEU A 318 32.52 -2.24 13.32
C LEU A 318 31.13 -2.74 12.89
N PRO A 319 30.41 -3.59 13.66
CA PRO A 319 29.06 -4.03 13.29
C PRO A 319 28.07 -2.87 13.17
N ARG A 320 28.19 -1.85 14.04
CA ARG A 320 27.34 -0.66 13.97
C ARG A 320 27.59 0.14 12.70
N ALA A 321 28.86 0.40 12.36
CA ALA A 321 29.21 1.12 11.14
C ALA A 321 28.78 0.35 9.90
N ALA A 322 28.99 -0.98 9.87
CA ALA A 322 28.54 -1.85 8.80
C ALA A 322 27.02 -1.79 8.62
N ALA A 323 26.24 -1.89 9.71
CA ALA A 323 24.78 -1.80 9.65
C ALA A 323 24.31 -0.44 9.12
N VAL A 324 24.93 0.66 9.54
CA VAL A 324 24.63 2.01 9.03
C VAL A 324 24.90 2.10 7.53
N ILE A 325 26.06 1.63 7.07
CA ILE A 325 26.45 1.67 5.66
C ILE A 325 25.50 0.81 4.82
N LEU A 326 25.19 -0.41 5.26
CA LEU A 326 24.29 -1.32 4.54
C LEU A 326 22.89 -0.72 4.40
N VAL A 327 22.36 -0.10 5.47
CA VAL A 327 21.05 0.58 5.37
C VAL A 327 21.11 1.78 4.42
N MET A 328 22.18 2.59 4.45
CA MET A 328 22.34 3.69 3.48
C MET A 328 22.36 3.19 2.03
N VAL A 329 23.07 2.10 1.75
CA VAL A 329 23.09 1.49 0.41
C VAL A 329 21.72 0.97 0.02
N LEU A 330 20.99 0.31 0.95
CA LEU A 330 19.60 -0.11 0.73
C LEU A 330 18.69 1.06 0.37
N LEU A 331 18.76 2.15 1.13
CA LEU A 331 17.96 3.35 0.86
C LEU A 331 18.31 3.95 -0.51
N GLY A 332 19.57 3.97 -0.88
CA GLY A 332 20.02 4.39 -2.22
C GLY A 332 19.42 3.51 -3.33
N ALA A 333 19.40 2.18 -3.15
CA ALA A 333 18.80 1.24 -4.08
C ALA A 333 17.27 1.46 -4.21
N ASN A 334 16.59 1.70 -3.10
CA ASN A 334 15.15 1.99 -3.10
C ASN A 334 14.82 3.32 -3.78
N ILE A 335 15.64 4.36 -3.57
CA ILE A 335 15.49 5.66 -4.25
C ILE A 335 15.67 5.50 -5.76
N GLN A 336 16.67 4.72 -6.20
CA GLN A 336 16.85 4.42 -7.62
C GLN A 336 15.63 3.68 -8.19
N THR A 337 15.12 2.66 -7.50
CA THR A 337 13.91 1.94 -7.88
C THR A 337 12.70 2.88 -7.97
N ALA A 338 12.52 3.76 -6.99
CA ALA A 338 11.46 4.77 -7.01
C ALA A 338 11.55 5.66 -8.26
N ASN A 339 12.75 6.16 -8.56
CA ASN A 339 12.98 7.01 -9.73
C ASN A 339 12.61 6.29 -11.03
N VAL A 340 13.05 5.05 -11.20
CA VAL A 340 12.74 4.24 -12.40
C VAL A 340 11.23 3.98 -12.52
N VAL A 341 10.58 3.55 -11.43
CA VAL A 341 9.13 3.29 -11.40
C VAL A 341 8.32 4.54 -11.72
N TYR A 342 8.65 5.68 -11.10
CA TYR A 342 7.90 6.92 -11.32
C TYR A 342 8.12 7.49 -12.71
N THR A 343 9.33 7.36 -13.27
CA THR A 343 9.61 7.72 -14.67
C THR A 343 8.78 6.87 -15.61
N ARG A 344 8.75 5.55 -15.42
CA ARG A 344 7.91 4.65 -16.21
C ARG A 344 6.43 5.08 -16.15
N LYS A 345 5.89 5.30 -14.94
CA LYS A 345 4.49 5.71 -14.75
C LYS A 345 4.15 7.01 -15.46
N ASN A 346 5.08 7.98 -15.47
CA ASN A 346 4.90 9.22 -16.20
C ASN A 346 4.88 8.99 -17.72
N LEU A 347 5.79 8.15 -18.23
CA LEU A 347 5.81 7.79 -19.67
C LEU A 347 4.54 7.04 -20.08
N GLU A 348 4.05 6.11 -19.28
CA GLU A 348 2.78 5.39 -19.51
C GLU A 348 1.58 6.36 -19.54
N GLN A 349 1.55 7.33 -18.65
CA GLN A 349 0.51 8.36 -18.66
C GLN A 349 0.54 9.21 -19.93
N ASN A 350 1.73 9.58 -20.39
CA ASN A 350 1.90 10.34 -21.65
C ASN A 350 1.51 9.50 -22.87
N ALA A 351 1.84 8.22 -22.88
CA ALA A 351 1.43 7.30 -23.96
C ALA A 351 -0.11 7.14 -23.98
N THR A 352 -0.74 7.03 -22.82
CA THR A 352 -2.21 6.98 -22.71
C THR A 352 -2.85 8.27 -23.21
N LEU A 353 -2.30 9.43 -22.84
CA LEU A 353 -2.78 10.73 -23.32
C LEU A 353 -2.68 10.84 -24.85
N SER A 354 -1.54 10.44 -25.41
CA SER A 354 -1.32 10.41 -26.87
C SER A 354 -2.34 9.51 -27.57
N LEU A 355 -2.59 8.31 -27.05
CA LEU A 355 -3.59 7.39 -27.59
C LEU A 355 -4.99 8.00 -27.56
N MET A 356 -5.41 8.52 -26.41
CA MET A 356 -6.76 9.05 -26.24
C MET A 356 -7.00 10.33 -27.07
N THR A 357 -5.96 11.13 -27.27
CA THR A 357 -6.02 12.28 -28.19
C THR A 357 -6.23 11.83 -29.62
N ARG A 358 -5.52 10.80 -30.10
CA ARG A 358 -5.72 10.22 -31.45
C ARG A 358 -7.11 9.61 -31.63
N VAL A 359 -7.62 8.94 -30.58
CA VAL A 359 -8.98 8.40 -30.58
C VAL A 359 -9.99 9.51 -30.72
N LEU A 360 -9.88 10.59 -29.94
CA LEU A 360 -10.79 11.73 -30.01
C LEU A 360 -10.73 12.43 -31.36
N SER A 361 -9.52 12.67 -31.88
CA SER A 361 -9.36 13.31 -33.20
C SER A 361 -10.04 12.54 -34.32
N ARG A 362 -9.91 11.19 -34.32
CA ARG A 362 -10.61 10.34 -35.30
C ARG A 362 -12.11 10.26 -35.08
N LEU A 363 -12.54 10.35 -33.82
CA LEU A 363 -13.97 10.37 -33.46
C LEU A 363 -14.65 11.64 -33.98
N ASP A 364 -13.99 12.79 -33.86
CA ASP A 364 -14.48 14.07 -34.34
C ASP A 364 -14.63 14.13 -35.88
N GLU A 365 -13.91 13.28 -36.61
CA GLU A 365 -14.01 13.15 -38.08
C GLU A 365 -15.21 12.29 -38.51
N LYS A 366 -15.90 11.61 -37.59
CA LYS A 366 -17.00 10.70 -37.91
C LYS A 366 -18.34 11.46 -38.06
N PRO A 367 -18.98 11.43 -39.24
CA PRO A 367 -20.21 12.17 -39.48
C PRO A 367 -21.41 11.66 -38.63
N ASP A 368 -21.36 10.38 -38.22
CA ASP A 368 -22.41 9.73 -37.44
C ASP A 368 -22.25 9.93 -35.91
N TYR A 369 -21.18 10.62 -35.47
CA TYR A 369 -20.92 10.90 -34.07
C TYR A 369 -21.15 12.38 -33.75
N HIS A 370 -22.02 12.67 -32.80
CA HIS A 370 -22.26 14.01 -32.30
C HIS A 370 -21.91 14.07 -30.81
N THR A 371 -20.85 14.82 -30.50
CA THR A 371 -20.35 14.97 -29.13
C THR A 371 -21.44 15.56 -28.23
N GLY A 372 -21.66 14.91 -27.07
CA GLY A 372 -22.71 15.31 -26.12
C GLY A 372 -24.10 14.75 -26.38
N GLU A 373 -24.33 14.14 -27.54
CA GLU A 373 -25.62 13.55 -27.92
C GLU A 373 -25.52 12.04 -28.14
N THR A 374 -24.52 11.60 -28.92
CA THR A 374 -24.35 10.21 -29.28
C THR A 374 -23.73 9.41 -28.11
N VAL A 375 -24.36 8.30 -27.77
CA VAL A 375 -23.85 7.40 -26.73
C VAL A 375 -22.60 6.67 -27.23
N LEU A 376 -21.50 6.75 -26.48
CA LEU A 376 -20.20 6.21 -26.81
C LEU A 376 -19.86 4.97 -25.98
N VAL A 377 -19.33 3.94 -26.64
CA VAL A 377 -18.76 2.74 -25.99
C VAL A 377 -17.35 2.48 -26.50
N LEU A 378 -16.40 2.24 -25.60
CA LEU A 378 -15.08 1.73 -25.94
C LEU A 378 -14.96 0.27 -25.50
N VAL A 379 -14.62 -0.61 -26.43
CA VAL A 379 -14.52 -2.06 -26.21
C VAL A 379 -13.10 -2.53 -26.38
N GLY A 380 -12.64 -3.40 -25.49
CA GLY A 380 -11.30 -3.97 -25.54
C GLY A 380 -10.21 -3.07 -24.92
N ILE A 381 -8.99 -3.58 -24.93
CA ILE A 381 -7.80 -2.92 -24.40
C ILE A 381 -6.82 -2.69 -25.54
N SER A 382 -6.29 -1.48 -25.66
CA SER A 382 -5.34 -1.14 -26.72
C SER A 382 -4.07 -1.99 -26.64
N ASP A 383 -3.71 -2.64 -27.76
CA ASP A 383 -2.50 -3.44 -27.85
C ASP A 383 -1.21 -2.59 -27.71
N GLU A 384 -1.28 -1.30 -28.03
CA GLU A 384 -0.15 -0.38 -27.88
C GLU A 384 0.24 -0.19 -26.41
N LEU A 385 -0.76 -0.11 -25.52
CA LEU A 385 -0.53 0.10 -24.09
C LEU A 385 -0.18 -1.18 -23.33
N GLN A 386 -0.37 -2.34 -23.94
CA GLN A 386 -0.06 -3.63 -23.30
C GLN A 386 1.43 -4.01 -23.40
N LYS A 387 2.21 -3.31 -24.20
CA LYS A 387 3.64 -3.60 -24.37
C LYS A 387 4.43 -3.02 -23.21
N LYS A 388 5.29 -3.84 -22.59
CA LYS A 388 6.25 -3.36 -21.61
C LYS A 388 7.19 -2.35 -22.26
N MET A 389 7.42 -1.23 -21.56
CA MET A 389 8.35 -0.21 -22.05
C MET A 389 9.77 -0.71 -22.01
N PRO A 390 10.54 -0.58 -23.11
CA PRO A 390 11.95 -0.97 -23.15
C PRO A 390 12.78 -0.24 -22.10
N GLY A 391 13.61 -0.97 -21.36
CA GLY A 391 14.46 -0.44 -20.29
C GLY A 391 13.81 -0.34 -18.91
N PHE A 392 12.53 -0.73 -18.81
CA PHE A 392 11.78 -0.71 -17.53
C PHE A 392 11.23 -2.08 -17.12
N GLU A 393 11.65 -3.15 -17.78
CA GLU A 393 11.08 -4.50 -17.66
C GLU A 393 11.07 -5.00 -16.22
N ASN A 394 12.15 -4.77 -15.47
CA ASN A 394 12.30 -5.22 -14.08
C ASN A 394 11.35 -4.52 -13.09
N THR A 395 10.73 -3.41 -13.50
CA THR A 395 9.83 -2.67 -12.61
C THR A 395 8.39 -3.19 -12.63
N TYR A 396 8.07 -4.06 -13.60
CA TYR A 396 6.74 -4.68 -13.72
C TYR A 396 6.52 -5.81 -12.71
N ASP A 397 7.58 -6.29 -12.05
CA ASP A 397 7.49 -7.33 -11.01
C ASP A 397 7.15 -6.78 -9.61
N ILE A 398 7.08 -5.45 -9.46
CA ILE A 398 6.59 -4.81 -8.22
C ILE A 398 5.07 -4.94 -8.20
N ILE A 399 4.56 -5.83 -7.34
CA ILE A 399 3.12 -6.05 -7.17
C ILE A 399 2.45 -4.75 -6.73
N GLY A 400 1.44 -4.32 -7.47
CA GLY A 400 0.78 -3.02 -7.33
C GLY A 400 1.31 -1.98 -8.31
N CYS A 401 2.46 -2.21 -8.92
CA CYS A 401 3.01 -1.41 -10.03
C CYS A 401 2.90 -2.12 -11.39
N GLU A 402 2.62 -3.43 -11.40
CA GLU A 402 2.38 -4.24 -12.62
C GLU A 402 1.18 -3.76 -13.40
N GLU A 403 0.18 -3.27 -12.72
CA GLU A 403 -0.97 -2.60 -13.32
C GLU A 403 -0.55 -1.19 -13.73
N SER A 404 0.32 -1.13 -14.71
CA SER A 404 1.04 0.07 -15.11
C SER A 404 0.14 1.15 -15.67
N SER A 405 -0.94 0.74 -16.31
CA SER A 405 -2.01 1.64 -16.75
C SER A 405 -3.31 1.12 -16.16
N PRO A 406 -4.18 1.98 -15.62
CA PRO A 406 -5.55 1.58 -15.30
C PRO A 406 -6.28 0.99 -16.51
N ILE A 407 -5.70 1.08 -17.69
CA ILE A 407 -6.21 0.59 -18.96
C ILE A 407 -5.68 -0.83 -19.30
N GLU A 408 -4.54 -1.28 -18.72
CA GLU A 408 -3.88 -2.49 -19.21
C GLU A 408 -4.35 -3.83 -18.62
N LYS A 409 -4.65 -3.91 -17.35
CA LYS A 409 -4.89 -5.22 -16.71
C LYS A 409 -6.13 -5.29 -15.84
N ALA A 410 -6.78 -4.18 -15.63
CA ALA A 410 -7.92 -4.14 -14.76
C ALA A 410 -9.13 -4.84 -15.39
N GLN A 411 -10.02 -5.29 -14.53
CA GLN A 411 -11.35 -5.74 -14.91
C GLN A 411 -11.99 -4.74 -15.89
N ALA A 412 -12.77 -5.23 -16.81
CA ALA A 412 -13.41 -4.45 -17.87
C ALA A 412 -14.07 -3.13 -17.43
N SER A 413 -14.64 -3.10 -16.21
CA SER A 413 -15.21 -1.90 -15.59
C SER A 413 -14.19 -0.80 -15.32
N TYR A 414 -12.97 -1.16 -14.95
CA TYR A 414 -11.89 -0.19 -14.70
C TYR A 414 -11.48 0.52 -15.98
N ASN A 415 -11.30 -0.24 -17.07
CA ASN A 415 -10.91 0.33 -18.34
C ASN A 415 -11.95 1.30 -18.86
N TYR A 416 -13.22 0.91 -18.80
CA TYR A 416 -14.32 1.75 -19.24
C TYR A 416 -14.39 3.06 -18.44
N ASN A 417 -14.34 2.97 -17.11
CA ASN A 417 -14.33 4.15 -16.24
C ASN A 417 -13.09 5.03 -16.46
N SER A 418 -11.94 4.42 -16.75
CA SER A 418 -10.71 5.16 -17.05
C SER A 418 -10.82 5.93 -18.36
N TYR A 419 -11.37 5.33 -19.41
CA TYR A 419 -11.63 6.02 -20.67
C TYR A 419 -12.62 7.17 -20.49
N ALA A 420 -13.72 6.94 -19.77
CA ALA A 420 -14.71 7.97 -19.47
C ALA A 420 -14.07 9.16 -18.74
N ALA A 421 -13.23 8.89 -17.76
CA ALA A 421 -12.51 9.92 -17.02
C ALA A 421 -11.50 10.69 -17.88
N TYR A 422 -10.81 10.01 -18.82
CA TYR A 422 -9.94 10.68 -19.78
C TYR A 422 -10.71 11.66 -20.65
N PHE A 423 -11.81 11.24 -21.27
CA PHE A 423 -12.66 12.13 -22.07
C PHE A 423 -13.11 13.33 -21.23
N ARG A 424 -13.71 13.09 -20.08
CA ARG A 424 -14.30 14.14 -19.24
C ARG A 424 -13.28 15.10 -18.65
N TYR A 425 -12.21 14.60 -18.01
CA TYR A 425 -11.34 15.42 -17.16
C TYR A 425 -10.03 15.83 -17.81
N ILE A 426 -9.51 15.07 -18.76
CA ILE A 426 -8.24 15.37 -19.42
C ILE A 426 -8.46 16.03 -20.77
N LEU A 427 -9.34 15.45 -21.59
CA LEU A 427 -9.62 15.98 -22.92
C LEU A 427 -10.74 17.02 -22.92
N ASN A 428 -11.38 17.26 -21.76
CA ASN A 428 -12.52 18.18 -21.62
C ASN A 428 -13.61 17.93 -22.68
N CYS A 429 -13.82 16.68 -23.03
CA CYS A 429 -14.81 16.24 -24.02
C CYS A 429 -16.08 15.78 -23.28
N PRO A 430 -17.26 16.37 -23.56
CA PRO A 430 -18.52 16.00 -22.93
C PRO A 430 -19.15 14.74 -23.54
N ALA A 431 -18.33 13.70 -23.82
CA ALA A 431 -18.82 12.45 -24.37
C ALA A 431 -19.85 11.80 -23.45
N VAL A 432 -20.97 11.35 -24.02
CA VAL A 432 -22.00 10.58 -23.31
C VAL A 432 -21.60 9.14 -23.30
N MET A 433 -21.07 8.67 -22.17
CA MET A 433 -20.66 7.28 -22.03
C MET A 433 -21.86 6.38 -21.76
N ALA A 434 -21.89 5.21 -22.39
CA ALA A 434 -22.95 4.23 -22.20
C ALA A 434 -22.97 3.70 -20.74
N ASP A 435 -24.13 3.25 -20.31
CA ASP A 435 -24.28 2.53 -19.06
C ASP A 435 -23.63 1.11 -19.13
N SER A 436 -23.51 0.47 -17.97
CA SER A 436 -22.89 -0.85 -17.87
C SER A 436 -23.65 -1.94 -18.63
N GLY A 437 -24.99 -1.83 -18.74
CA GLY A 437 -25.83 -2.76 -19.49
C GLY A 437 -25.54 -2.67 -20.98
N THR A 438 -25.53 -1.49 -21.52
CA THR A 438 -25.21 -1.19 -22.93
C THR A 438 -23.77 -1.58 -23.26
N TRP A 439 -22.82 -1.27 -22.39
CA TRP A 439 -21.42 -1.67 -22.57
C TRP A 439 -21.26 -3.20 -22.61
N ASN A 440 -21.87 -3.95 -21.67
CA ASN A 440 -21.86 -5.42 -21.66
C ASN A 440 -22.50 -6.02 -22.91
N ARG A 441 -23.59 -5.41 -23.42
CA ARG A 441 -24.24 -5.82 -24.66
C ARG A 441 -23.29 -5.66 -25.85
N MET A 442 -22.69 -4.47 -26.00
CA MET A 442 -21.80 -4.17 -27.12
C MET A 442 -20.52 -5.03 -27.09
N GLN A 443 -19.95 -5.28 -25.92
CA GLN A 443 -18.79 -6.16 -25.81
C GLN A 443 -19.04 -7.59 -26.31
N ARG A 444 -20.28 -8.08 -26.22
CA ARG A 444 -20.67 -9.43 -26.65
C ARG A 444 -21.30 -9.47 -28.05
N ASP A 445 -21.55 -8.32 -28.66
CA ASP A 445 -22.17 -8.25 -29.99
C ASP A 445 -21.23 -8.82 -31.06
N PRO A 446 -21.65 -9.82 -31.85
CA PRO A 446 -20.81 -10.41 -32.91
C PRO A 446 -20.33 -9.38 -33.93
N ARG A 447 -21.10 -8.32 -34.20
CA ARG A 447 -20.71 -7.24 -35.12
C ARG A 447 -19.51 -6.48 -34.56
N VAL A 448 -19.54 -6.17 -33.25
CA VAL A 448 -18.44 -5.49 -32.54
C VAL A 448 -17.21 -6.40 -32.45
N GLN A 449 -17.41 -7.70 -32.20
CA GLN A 449 -16.32 -8.66 -32.17
C GLN A 449 -15.60 -8.79 -33.53
N ALA A 450 -16.34 -8.67 -34.62
CA ALA A 450 -15.79 -8.72 -35.99
C ALA A 450 -15.10 -7.41 -36.43
N MET A 451 -15.30 -6.29 -35.70
CA MET A 451 -14.62 -5.03 -36.03
C MET A 451 -13.11 -5.16 -35.91
N PRO A 452 -12.33 -4.47 -36.76
CA PRO A 452 -10.90 -4.31 -36.54
C PRO A 452 -10.61 -3.49 -35.29
N SER A 453 -9.42 -3.59 -34.75
CA SER A 453 -9.00 -2.83 -33.57
C SER A 453 -8.41 -1.48 -33.96
N PHE A 454 -8.56 -0.48 -33.10
CA PHE A 454 -7.88 0.82 -33.30
C PHE A 454 -6.35 0.61 -33.43
N PRO A 455 -5.69 1.23 -34.40
CA PRO A 455 -6.13 2.35 -35.27
C PRO A 455 -6.62 1.95 -36.67
N GLU A 456 -6.98 0.72 -36.94
CA GLU A 456 -7.39 0.25 -38.26
C GLU A 456 -8.72 0.87 -38.71
N ASP A 457 -8.91 1.00 -40.03
CA ASP A 457 -10.17 1.51 -40.57
C ASP A 457 -11.32 0.55 -40.28
N GLY A 458 -12.49 1.13 -39.88
CA GLY A 458 -13.64 0.33 -39.45
C GLY A 458 -13.65 0.02 -37.93
N CYS A 459 -12.63 0.41 -37.17
CA CYS A 459 -12.62 0.26 -35.69
C CYS A 459 -13.62 1.18 -34.97
N MET A 460 -14.23 2.13 -35.67
CA MET A 460 -15.18 3.11 -35.15
C MET A 460 -16.43 3.14 -36.05
N GLN A 461 -17.58 2.75 -35.51
CA GLN A 461 -18.85 2.75 -36.26
C GLN A 461 -20.07 2.74 -35.36
N MET A 462 -21.21 3.15 -35.92
CA MET A 462 -22.51 2.97 -35.26
C MET A 462 -22.92 1.50 -35.26
N VAL A 463 -23.36 1.02 -34.11
CA VAL A 463 -23.99 -0.29 -33.95
C VAL A 463 -25.30 -0.05 -33.20
N ASP A 464 -26.40 -0.19 -33.92
CA ASP A 464 -27.74 0.24 -33.49
C ASP A 464 -27.75 1.76 -33.17
N ASP A 465 -27.99 2.11 -31.90
CA ASP A 465 -28.06 3.48 -31.38
C ASP A 465 -26.81 3.93 -30.62
N VAL A 466 -25.73 3.15 -30.71
CA VAL A 466 -24.50 3.37 -29.94
C VAL A 466 -23.28 3.48 -30.87
N PHE A 467 -22.46 4.49 -30.65
CA PHE A 467 -21.19 4.61 -31.35
C PHE A 467 -20.11 3.79 -30.65
N VAL A 468 -19.57 2.79 -31.33
CA VAL A 468 -18.63 1.84 -30.77
C VAL A 468 -17.22 2.10 -31.30
N ILE A 469 -16.26 2.13 -30.38
CA ILE A 469 -14.82 2.12 -30.67
C ILE A 469 -14.23 0.83 -30.15
N LYS A 470 -13.70 -0.01 -31.04
CA LYS A 470 -12.94 -1.20 -30.66
C LYS A 470 -11.47 -0.84 -30.46
N MET A 471 -11.03 -0.84 -29.18
CA MET A 471 -9.69 -0.41 -28.80
C MET A 471 -8.64 -1.50 -29.00
N GLY A 472 -9.02 -2.79 -28.88
CA GLY A 472 -8.12 -3.93 -29.04
C GLY A 472 -8.85 -5.26 -29.13
N ALA A 473 -8.10 -6.31 -29.49
CA ALA A 473 -8.64 -7.65 -29.72
C ALA A 473 -8.88 -8.47 -28.45
N LYS A 474 -8.24 -8.13 -27.33
CA LYS A 474 -8.39 -8.88 -26.07
C LYS A 474 -9.76 -8.64 -25.46
N ASP A 475 -10.50 -9.76 -25.37
CA ASP A 475 -11.69 -9.82 -24.53
C ASP A 475 -11.31 -9.51 -23.09
N THR A 476 -11.85 -8.44 -22.56
CA THR A 476 -11.81 -8.20 -21.13
C THR A 476 -12.75 -9.18 -20.44
N PRO A 477 -12.30 -9.92 -19.42
CA PRO A 477 -13.21 -10.80 -18.68
C PRO A 477 -14.39 -9.97 -18.17
N VAL A 478 -15.60 -10.48 -18.40
CA VAL A 478 -16.83 -9.86 -17.91
C VAL A 478 -16.88 -10.07 -16.38
N GLY A 479 -16.12 -9.28 -15.65
CA GLY A 479 -16.27 -9.11 -14.22
C GLY A 479 -17.48 -8.20 -13.99
N GLY A 480 -18.45 -8.68 -13.20
CA GLY A 480 -19.68 -7.92 -12.99
C GLY A 480 -19.39 -6.53 -12.47
N PHE A 481 -19.99 -5.53 -13.11
CA PHE A 481 -20.19 -4.25 -12.49
C PHE A 481 -21.03 -4.48 -11.22
N ALA A 482 -20.49 -4.24 -10.05
CA ALA A 482 -21.30 -3.97 -8.88
C ALA A 482 -21.93 -2.61 -9.15
N GLY A 483 -23.21 -2.62 -9.49
CA GLY A 483 -24.04 -1.43 -9.66
C GLY A 483 -24.18 -0.64 -8.37
#